data_10453f319cd4925d640008f4d739f66d
#
_entry.id   10453f319cd4925d640008f4d739f66d
#
_cell.length_a   1.000
_cell.length_b   1.000
_cell.length_c   1.000
_cell.angle_alpha   90.00
_cell.angle_beta   90.00
_cell.angle_gamma   90.00
#
_symmetry.space_group_name_H-M   'P 1'
#
loop_
_entity.id
_entity.type
_entity.pdbx_description
1 polymer ?
#
loop_
_entity_poly.entity_id
_entity_poly.type
_entity_poly.pdbx_seq_one_letter_code
_entity_poly.pdbx_strand_id
1 'polypeptide(L)'
;MSGTDNKVSDVSTQTVPSKGGPEEANSWAEDAEYLLVDDNKVNMKLMKHHFDKLGLKYNIAWNGQEVVDMYKAHPEQCKMILLDISMPVMGGMQASLLIRQHESENNLQPAIIVGLVAGDIATENRRMVDEFGMNTTFKKPIRLEGLRELVDNWPV
;
A
#
# COMPACT_ATOMS: atom_id res chain seq x y z
N MET A 1 10.55 34.30 2.01
CA MET A 1 10.54 34.07 1.81
C MET A 1 10.59 33.41 1.77
N SER A 2 10.44 33.46 2.00
CA SER A 2 10.32 32.92 1.73
C SER A 2 10.25 32.27 1.79
N GLY A 3 10.01 32.22 2.03
CA GLY A 3 9.83 31.81 1.75
C GLY A 3 9.69 31.14 1.98
N THR A 4 9.58 31.36 2.14
CA THR A 4 9.32 30.89 2.11
C THR A 4 9.07 30.14 2.35
N ASP A 5 8.98 30.41 2.49
CA ASP A 5 8.61 29.82 2.49
C ASP A 5 8.31 29.07 2.71
N ASN A 6 8.11 29.24 2.80
CA ASN A 6 7.67 28.63 2.74
C ASN A 6 7.45 27.82 3.06
N LYS A 7 7.27 27.88 3.19
CA LYS A 7 7.02 27.23 3.22
C LYS A 7 6.70 26.38 3.60
N VAL A 8 6.53 26.49 3.78
CA VAL A 8 6.16 25.78 3.80
C VAL A 8 5.80 24.99 4.05
N SER A 9 5.64 25.00 4.19
CA SER A 9 5.24 24.35 4.08
C SER A 9 5.05 23.50 4.33
N ASP A 10 5.00 23.56 4.42
CA ASP A 10 4.80 22.80 4.33
C ASP A 10 4.70 21.84 4.72
N VAL A 11 4.45 21.85 4.86
CA VAL A 11 4.35 21.13 4.96
C VAL A 11 4.22 20.23 5.19
N SER A 12 3.99 20.13 5.17
CA SER A 12 3.90 19.44 5.18
C SER A 12 4.05 18.61 5.27
N THR A 13 4.00 18.58 5.27
CA THR A 13 4.20 17.90 5.23
C THR A 13 4.61 17.08 5.49
N GLN A 14 4.53 16.98 5.46
CA GLN A 14 4.97 16.39 5.74
C GLN A 14 5.21 15.44 5.87
N THR A 15 5.02 15.22 5.84
CA THR A 15 5.31 14.37 5.82
C THR A 15 5.80 13.52 5.61
N VAL A 16 5.78 13.40 5.42
CA VAL A 16 6.42 12.69 5.20
C VAL A 16 7.23 12.31 5.00
N PRO A 17 7.46 12.14 4.97
CA PRO A 17 8.43 11.76 4.75
C PRO A 17 9.05 11.05 4.44
N SER A 18 9.11 10.93 3.99
CA SER A 18 9.66 10.11 3.71
C SER A 18 10.71 9.89 3.71
N LYS A 19 11.17 9.76 3.79
CA LYS A 19 12.12 9.42 3.79
C LYS A 19 12.78 8.52 2.91
N GLY A 20 12.43 8.05 1.93
CA GLY A 20 13.13 7.49 0.81
C GLY A 20 13.92 8.57 0.11
N GLY A 21 14.10 8.48 -1.19
CA GLY A 21 14.75 9.56 -1.90
C GLY A 21 13.93 10.83 -1.88
N PRO A 22 14.53 11.95 -2.23
CA PRO A 22 13.82 13.23 -2.24
C PRO A 22 12.58 13.23 -3.10
N GLU A 23 12.63 12.55 -4.23
CA GLU A 23 11.47 12.49 -5.12
C GLU A 23 10.33 11.72 -4.47
N GLU A 24 10.63 10.73 -3.64
CA GLU A 24 9.60 9.98 -2.95
C GLU A 24 8.96 10.80 -1.84
N ALA A 25 9.75 11.59 -1.15
CA ALA A 25 9.25 12.38 -0.04
C ALA A 25 8.26 13.42 -0.50
N ASN A 26 8.36 13.88 -1.74
CA ASN A 26 7.61 15.02 -2.22
C ASN A 26 6.50 14.69 -3.18
N SER A 27 6.32 13.42 -3.54
CA SER A 27 5.40 13.15 -4.62
C SER A 27 4.33 12.15 -4.22
N TRP A 28 3.17 12.67 -3.88
CA TRP A 28 1.96 11.89 -3.80
C TRP A 28 1.37 11.83 -5.22
N ALA A 29 1.18 10.63 -5.73
CA ALA A 29 0.65 10.45 -7.07
C ALA A 29 -0.87 10.54 -7.04
N GLU A 30 -1.40 11.63 -7.54
CA GLU A 30 -2.85 11.86 -7.52
C GLU A 30 -3.61 10.92 -8.44
N ASP A 31 -2.96 10.42 -9.47
CA ASP A 31 -3.58 9.51 -10.44
C ASP A 31 -3.31 8.05 -10.11
N ALA A 32 -2.75 7.76 -8.93
CA ALA A 32 -2.45 6.39 -8.53
C ALA A 32 -3.72 5.63 -8.18
N GLU A 33 -3.67 4.31 -8.40
CA GLU A 33 -4.73 3.40 -7.99
C GLU A 33 -4.21 2.31 -7.07
N TYR A 34 -2.91 2.27 -6.85
CA TYR A 34 -2.25 1.22 -6.08
C TYR A 34 -1.48 1.80 -4.91
N LEU A 35 -1.48 1.06 -3.80
CA LEU A 35 -0.67 1.42 -2.63
C LEU A 35 0.22 0.22 -2.29
N LEU A 36 1.52 0.44 -2.28
CA LEU A 36 2.51 -0.61 -1.98
C LEU A 36 2.98 -0.44 -0.55
N VAL A 37 2.91 -1.52 0.23
CA VAL A 37 3.22 -1.45 1.66
C VAL A 37 4.18 -2.57 2.03
N ASP A 38 5.39 -2.19 2.42
CA ASP A 38 6.41 -3.13 2.88
C ASP A 38 7.44 -2.33 3.67
N ASP A 39 7.90 -2.89 4.80
CA ASP A 39 8.92 -2.22 5.60
C ASP A 39 10.33 -2.52 5.11
N ASN A 40 10.48 -3.47 4.20
CA ASN A 40 11.77 -3.87 3.67
C ASN A 40 12.09 -3.08 2.41
N LYS A 41 13.21 -2.33 2.44
CA LYS A 41 13.56 -1.44 1.33
C LYS A 41 13.86 -2.21 0.06
N VAL A 42 14.43 -3.41 0.16
CA VAL A 42 14.75 -4.22 -1.01
C VAL A 42 13.46 -4.69 -1.68
N ASN A 43 12.52 -5.21 -0.89
CA ASN A 43 11.24 -5.64 -1.42
C ASN A 43 10.47 -4.49 -2.04
N MET A 44 10.49 -3.34 -1.37
CA MET A 44 9.80 -2.14 -1.89
C MET A 44 10.40 -1.72 -3.23
N LYS A 45 11.73 -1.72 -3.34
CA LYS A 45 12.40 -1.34 -4.57
C LYS A 45 12.02 -2.28 -5.71
N LEU A 46 11.94 -3.58 -5.42
CA LEU A 46 11.56 -4.56 -6.42
C LEU A 46 10.11 -4.36 -6.88
N MET A 47 9.20 -4.14 -5.94
CA MET A 47 7.80 -3.89 -6.29
C MET A 47 7.66 -2.63 -7.15
N LYS A 48 8.33 -1.56 -6.75
CA LYS A 48 8.31 -0.30 -7.52
C LYS A 48 8.78 -0.54 -8.94
N HIS A 49 9.86 -1.30 -9.09
CA HIS A 49 10.41 -1.61 -10.41
C HIS A 49 9.38 -2.33 -11.28
N HIS A 50 8.68 -3.32 -10.73
CA HIS A 50 7.67 -4.06 -11.47
C HIS A 50 6.49 -3.18 -11.84
N PHE A 51 6.02 -2.35 -10.90
CA PHE A 51 4.90 -1.44 -11.18
C PHE A 51 5.28 -0.43 -12.26
N ASP A 52 6.51 0.10 -12.19
CA ASP A 52 7.00 1.03 -13.21
C ASP A 52 7.03 0.37 -14.58
N LYS A 53 7.47 -0.88 -14.64
CA LYS A 53 7.53 -1.61 -15.91
C LYS A 53 6.16 -1.82 -16.53
N LEU A 54 5.14 -2.02 -15.70
CA LEU A 54 3.77 -2.20 -16.18
C LEU A 54 3.04 -0.88 -16.42
N GLY A 55 3.68 0.24 -16.12
CA GLY A 55 3.06 1.55 -16.30
C GLY A 55 1.99 1.86 -15.29
N LEU A 56 2.01 1.20 -14.14
CA LEU A 56 1.02 1.39 -13.09
C LEU A 56 1.46 2.44 -12.11
N LYS A 57 0.55 3.33 -11.74
CA LYS A 57 0.84 4.41 -10.80
C LYS A 57 0.51 3.99 -9.38
N TYR A 58 1.37 4.35 -8.44
CA TYR A 58 1.26 3.89 -7.06
C TYR A 58 1.79 4.93 -6.09
N ASN A 59 1.38 4.81 -4.84
CA ASN A 59 2.03 5.46 -3.72
C ASN A 59 2.59 4.37 -2.81
N ILE A 60 3.41 4.73 -1.83
CA ILE A 60 4.05 3.75 -0.97
C ILE A 60 3.83 4.08 0.50
N ALA A 61 3.81 3.05 1.34
CA ALA A 61 3.75 3.16 2.78
C ALA A 61 4.73 2.15 3.38
N TRP A 62 5.25 2.47 4.55
CA TRP A 62 6.31 1.68 5.16
C TRP A 62 5.88 0.85 6.36
N ASN A 63 4.65 1.05 6.84
CA ASN A 63 4.10 0.26 7.94
C ASN A 63 2.58 0.34 7.93
N GLY A 64 1.96 -0.44 8.82
CA GLY A 64 0.51 -0.52 8.86
C GLY A 64 -0.19 0.76 9.25
N GLN A 65 0.42 1.55 10.12
CA GLN A 65 -0.19 2.82 10.53
C GLN A 65 -0.24 3.78 9.35
N GLU A 66 0.86 3.84 8.58
CA GLU A 66 0.90 4.71 7.41
C GLU A 66 -0.16 4.32 6.38
N VAL A 67 -0.33 3.01 6.12
CA VAL A 67 -1.30 2.61 5.12
C VAL A 67 -2.73 2.94 5.57
N VAL A 68 -3.04 2.77 6.84
CA VAL A 68 -4.36 3.11 7.34
C VAL A 68 -4.61 4.62 7.20
N ASP A 69 -3.62 5.42 7.58
CA ASP A 69 -3.75 6.88 7.48
C ASP A 69 -3.90 7.33 6.04
N MET A 70 -3.10 6.75 5.13
CA MET A 70 -3.17 7.10 3.72
C MET A 70 -4.52 6.70 3.11
N TYR A 71 -5.00 5.53 3.46
CA TYR A 71 -6.29 5.07 2.95
C TYR A 71 -7.42 5.98 3.41
N LYS A 72 -7.41 6.37 4.69
CA LYS A 72 -8.44 7.26 5.22
C LYS A 72 -8.44 8.61 4.53
N ALA A 73 -7.24 9.11 4.22
CA ALA A 73 -7.11 10.41 3.57
C ALA A 73 -7.44 10.37 2.08
N HIS A 74 -7.11 9.25 1.42
CA HIS A 74 -7.20 9.17 -0.05
C HIS A 74 -7.71 7.80 -0.51
N PRO A 75 -8.93 7.40 -0.15
CA PRO A 75 -9.40 6.05 -0.49
C PRO A 75 -9.48 5.82 -2.00
N GLU A 76 -9.76 6.85 -2.78
CA GLU A 76 -9.90 6.68 -4.24
C GLU A 76 -8.56 6.44 -4.93
N GLN A 77 -7.45 6.65 -4.24
CA GLN A 77 -6.11 6.40 -4.78
C GLN A 77 -5.49 5.14 -4.20
N CYS A 78 -6.27 4.38 -3.45
CA CYS A 78 -5.83 3.13 -2.82
C CYS A 78 -6.82 2.03 -3.17
N LYS A 79 -7.05 1.83 -4.47
CA LYS A 79 -8.04 0.85 -4.93
C LYS A 79 -7.54 -0.57 -4.77
N MET A 80 -6.24 -0.78 -4.93
CA MET A 80 -5.60 -2.05 -4.60
C MET A 80 -4.42 -1.77 -3.68
N ILE A 81 -4.36 -2.51 -2.57
CA ILE A 81 -3.31 -2.35 -1.58
C ILE A 81 -2.53 -3.65 -1.50
N LEU A 82 -1.24 -3.62 -1.85
CA LEU A 82 -0.34 -4.76 -1.68
C LEU A 82 0.31 -4.60 -0.32
N LEU A 83 -0.07 -5.44 0.62
CA LEU A 83 0.10 -5.21 2.04
C LEU A 83 0.94 -6.33 2.67
N ASP A 84 2.17 -6.01 3.03
CA ASP A 84 3.02 -6.93 3.78
C ASP A 84 2.33 -7.24 5.11
N ILE A 85 2.19 -8.52 5.43
CA ILE A 85 1.48 -8.89 6.66
C ILE A 85 2.37 -8.78 7.90
N SER A 86 3.69 -8.73 7.73
CA SER A 86 4.64 -8.74 8.85
C SER A 86 5.46 -7.46 8.86
N MET A 87 5.02 -6.48 9.65
CA MET A 87 5.67 -5.18 9.71
C MET A 87 5.71 -4.68 11.16
N PRO A 88 6.68 -3.81 11.50
CA PRO A 88 6.70 -3.19 12.82
C PRO A 88 5.60 -2.14 12.98
N VAL A 89 5.36 -1.70 14.19
CA VAL A 89 4.38 -0.72 14.59
C VAL A 89 2.96 -1.29 14.46
N MET A 90 2.52 -1.58 13.24
CA MET A 90 1.25 -2.23 12.98
C MET A 90 1.42 -3.16 11.79
N GLY A 91 1.10 -4.42 11.98
CA GLY A 91 1.18 -5.41 10.91
C GLY A 91 0.04 -5.30 9.92
N GLY A 92 0.20 -6.01 8.80
CA GLY A 92 -0.80 -5.96 7.74
C GLY A 92 -2.15 -6.52 8.14
N MET A 93 -2.17 -7.52 9.01
CA MET A 93 -3.44 -8.11 9.46
C MET A 93 -4.30 -7.08 10.17
N GLN A 94 -3.72 -6.36 11.14
CA GLN A 94 -4.46 -5.34 11.86
C GLN A 94 -4.83 -4.17 10.93
N ALA A 95 -3.92 -3.79 10.06
CA ALA A 95 -4.19 -2.70 9.11
C ALA A 95 -5.38 -3.04 8.21
N SER A 96 -5.45 -4.29 7.73
CA SER A 96 -6.55 -4.74 6.89
C SER A 96 -7.89 -4.61 7.63
N LEU A 97 -7.94 -5.06 8.89
CA LEU A 97 -9.16 -4.95 9.68
C LEU A 97 -9.59 -3.50 9.88
N LEU A 98 -8.62 -2.62 10.14
CA LEU A 98 -8.94 -1.20 10.33
C LEU A 98 -9.44 -0.55 9.04
N ILE A 99 -8.87 -0.95 7.90
CA ILE A 99 -9.34 -0.46 6.60
C ILE A 99 -10.78 -0.92 6.37
N ARG A 100 -11.08 -2.19 6.62
CA ARG A 100 -12.43 -2.73 6.45
C ARG A 100 -13.43 -2.04 7.37
N GLN A 101 -13.03 -1.75 8.61
CA GLN A 101 -13.88 -1.03 9.54
C GLN A 101 -14.19 0.37 9.03
N HIS A 102 -13.16 1.07 8.55
CA HIS A 102 -13.34 2.42 8.00
C HIS A 102 -14.27 2.42 6.79
N GLU A 103 -14.12 1.44 5.91
CA GLU A 103 -14.99 1.31 4.74
C GLU A 103 -16.46 1.14 5.15
N SER A 104 -16.67 0.27 6.13
CA SER A 104 -18.02 -0.01 6.61
C SER A 104 -18.65 1.24 7.24
N GLU A 105 -17.88 1.95 8.05
CA GLU A 105 -18.38 3.14 8.76
C GLU A 105 -18.67 4.29 7.82
N ASN A 106 -18.05 4.34 6.65
CA ASN A 106 -18.16 5.46 5.74
C ASN A 106 -18.78 5.10 4.39
N ASN A 107 -19.31 3.89 4.27
CA ASN A 107 -19.97 3.40 3.05
C ASN A 107 -19.06 3.52 1.83
N LEU A 108 -17.82 3.15 1.97
CA LEU A 108 -16.84 3.25 0.88
C LEU A 108 -16.87 1.98 0.04
N GLN A 109 -16.55 2.13 -1.25
CA GLN A 109 -16.29 1.00 -2.13
C GLN A 109 -15.07 0.26 -1.57
N PRO A 110 -15.17 -1.06 -1.29
CA PRO A 110 -14.05 -1.77 -0.67
C PRO A 110 -12.82 -1.82 -1.57
N ALA A 111 -11.66 -1.53 -0.97
CA ALA A 111 -10.39 -1.69 -1.66
C ALA A 111 -10.09 -3.17 -1.84
N ILE A 112 -9.30 -3.49 -2.86
CA ILE A 112 -8.76 -4.83 -3.04
C ILE A 112 -7.50 -4.91 -2.18
N ILE A 113 -7.49 -5.79 -1.18
CA ILE A 113 -6.35 -5.95 -0.30
C ILE A 113 -5.68 -7.29 -0.60
N VAL A 114 -4.41 -7.22 -0.97
CA VAL A 114 -3.59 -8.38 -1.31
C VAL A 114 -2.52 -8.52 -0.23
N GLY A 115 -2.59 -9.57 0.56
CA GLY A 115 -1.59 -9.81 1.60
C GLY A 115 -0.32 -10.41 1.02
N LEU A 116 0.84 -9.83 1.34
CA LEU A 116 2.12 -10.37 0.89
C LEU A 116 2.67 -11.25 2.00
N VAL A 117 2.81 -12.53 1.72
CA VAL A 117 3.18 -13.53 2.71
C VAL A 117 4.47 -14.24 2.31
N ALA A 118 5.21 -14.72 3.33
CA ALA A 118 6.47 -15.45 3.11
C ALA A 118 6.29 -16.97 3.24
N GLY A 119 5.22 -17.41 3.89
CA GLY A 119 5.04 -18.80 4.27
C GLY A 119 4.20 -19.61 3.29
N ASP A 120 3.52 -20.62 3.84
CA ASP A 120 2.64 -21.50 3.08
C ASP A 120 1.44 -20.72 2.56
N ILE A 121 1.42 -20.53 1.25
CA ILE A 121 0.43 -19.66 0.60
C ILE A 121 -1.01 -20.18 0.80
N ALA A 122 -1.21 -21.49 0.78
CA ALA A 122 -2.55 -22.03 0.89
C ALA A 122 -3.15 -21.76 2.27
N THR A 123 -2.39 -22.05 3.33
CA THR A 123 -2.84 -21.85 4.70
C THR A 123 -3.00 -20.38 5.01
N GLU A 124 -2.01 -19.57 4.62
CA GLU A 124 -2.02 -18.13 4.87
C GLU A 124 -3.15 -17.46 4.11
N ASN A 125 -3.40 -17.87 2.87
CA ASN A 125 -4.46 -17.26 2.07
C ASN A 125 -5.82 -17.42 2.77
N ARG A 126 -6.14 -18.63 3.21
CA ARG A 126 -7.43 -18.85 3.86
C ARG A 126 -7.58 -17.97 5.10
N ARG A 127 -6.53 -17.91 5.91
CA ARG A 127 -6.56 -17.14 7.15
C ARG A 127 -6.71 -15.64 6.86
N MET A 128 -5.94 -15.14 5.92
CA MET A 128 -5.98 -13.72 5.59
C MET A 128 -7.34 -13.30 5.03
N VAL A 129 -7.93 -14.13 4.20
CA VAL A 129 -9.23 -13.83 3.61
C VAL A 129 -10.34 -13.95 4.67
N ASP A 130 -10.37 -15.07 5.40
CA ASP A 130 -11.50 -15.35 6.29
C ASP A 130 -11.47 -14.54 7.57
N GLU A 131 -10.28 -14.31 8.13
CA GLU A 131 -10.15 -13.66 9.43
C GLU A 131 -9.80 -12.19 9.35
N PHE A 132 -9.09 -11.77 8.30
CA PHE A 132 -8.59 -10.40 8.23
C PHE A 132 -9.14 -9.59 7.08
N GLY A 133 -10.07 -10.15 6.32
CA GLY A 133 -10.81 -9.38 5.33
C GLY A 133 -10.05 -9.05 4.05
N MET A 134 -8.95 -9.75 3.78
CA MET A 134 -8.21 -9.54 2.54
C MET A 134 -8.90 -10.25 1.39
N ASN A 135 -8.63 -9.80 0.16
CA ASN A 135 -9.19 -10.42 -1.03
C ASN A 135 -8.39 -11.66 -1.42
N THR A 136 -7.07 -11.59 -1.33
CA THR A 136 -6.20 -12.70 -1.70
C THR A 136 -4.83 -12.48 -1.09
N THR A 137 -3.91 -13.43 -1.31
CA THR A 137 -2.54 -13.30 -0.86
C THR A 137 -1.59 -13.60 -2.00
N PHE A 138 -0.36 -13.16 -1.85
CA PHE A 138 0.70 -13.40 -2.81
C PHE A 138 1.97 -13.70 -2.05
N LYS A 139 2.72 -14.69 -2.51
CA LYS A 139 3.98 -15.07 -1.86
C LYS A 139 5.09 -14.13 -2.29
N LYS A 140 5.87 -13.66 -1.30
CA LYS A 140 7.04 -12.82 -1.57
C LYS A 140 8.23 -13.67 -2.04
N PRO A 141 9.07 -13.12 -2.89
CA PRO A 141 8.98 -11.83 -3.56
C PRO A 141 8.01 -11.89 -4.73
N ILE A 142 7.29 -10.80 -4.97
CA ILE A 142 6.36 -10.76 -6.09
C ILE A 142 7.17 -10.61 -7.38
N ARG A 143 6.83 -11.42 -8.38
CA ARG A 143 7.50 -11.39 -9.67
C ARG A 143 6.66 -10.62 -10.67
N LEU A 144 7.31 -10.17 -11.75
CA LEU A 144 6.62 -9.36 -12.75
C LEU A 144 5.42 -10.09 -13.35
N GLU A 145 5.59 -11.36 -13.69
CA GLU A 145 4.48 -12.15 -14.25
C GLU A 145 3.36 -12.34 -13.25
N GLY A 146 3.72 -12.56 -11.98
CA GLY A 146 2.74 -12.70 -10.93
C GLY A 146 1.95 -11.42 -10.73
N LEU A 147 2.64 -10.28 -10.77
CA LEU A 147 1.96 -9.00 -10.65
C LEU A 147 1.01 -8.77 -11.83
N ARG A 148 1.44 -9.13 -13.03
CA ARG A 148 0.59 -8.99 -14.21
C ARG A 148 -0.68 -9.80 -14.06
N GLU A 149 -0.56 -11.05 -13.62
CA GLU A 149 -1.72 -11.90 -13.39
C GLU A 149 -2.63 -11.33 -12.30
N LEU A 150 -2.03 -10.81 -11.24
CA LEU A 150 -2.79 -10.23 -10.15
C LEU A 150 -3.65 -9.06 -10.63
N VAL A 151 -3.04 -8.17 -11.40
CA VAL A 151 -3.74 -6.99 -11.93
C VAL A 151 -4.84 -7.41 -12.88
N ASP A 152 -4.60 -8.43 -13.69
CA ASP A 152 -5.61 -8.94 -14.62
C ASP A 152 -6.79 -9.58 -13.88
N ASN A 153 -6.51 -10.32 -12.81
CA ASN A 153 -7.55 -11.02 -12.07
C ASN A 153 -8.33 -10.11 -11.13
N TRP A 154 -7.74 -9.01 -10.71
CA TRP A 154 -8.36 -8.07 -9.77
C TRP A 154 -8.30 -6.65 -10.36
N PRO A 155 -9.07 -6.37 -11.40
CA PRO A 155 -9.01 -5.03 -12.02
C PRO A 155 -9.54 -3.94 -11.10
N VAL A 156 -8.93 -2.78 -11.18
CA VAL A 156 -9.33 -1.63 -10.38
C VAL A 156 -10.03 -0.54 -11.19
#